data_e5d4d11f95396b74d6e1c8b23c721f5a
#
_entry.id   e5d4d11f95396b74d6e1c8b23c721f5a
#
_cell.length_a   1.000
_cell.length_b   1.000
_cell.length_c   1.000
_cell.angle_alpha   90.00
_cell.angle_beta   90.00
_cell.angle_gamma   90.00
#
_symmetry.space_group_name_H-M   'P 1'
#
loop_
_entity.id
_entity.type
_entity.pdbx_description
1 polymer ?
#
loop_
_entity_poly.entity_id
_entity_poly.type
_entity_poly.pdbx_seq_one_letter_code
_entity_poly.pdbx_strand_id
1 'polypeptide(L)'
;MINKFYKTIYNKYSRFFRFIFFLRYLFGLFIVAIILFLIIPSFLNYEKRSEVFKKYLSKNYEFEISKYESIKYQLFPLPNFEFTNLTINFNSSPVDLNVKKLKIYPKLLSIYNNENFQSKKIILNKSDIILRTLDLKFIVKEFLNKKNKLYFDDLNIRFYDETGLLVSLENIKFTNFGFKKNIVDGNIFGKKFKVKVNKSLNKIDLKIHKSGVNVDISLDTKNDKNFIKGVLKSKILNTNLKFNFIYGEKSLKIYNSFFRSKNLSF
;
A
#
# COMPACT_ATOMS: atom_id res chain seq x y z
N MET A 1 48.79 -22.50 -38.25
CA MET A 1 49.25 -21.54 -37.20
C MET A 1 48.29 -21.44 -36.03
N ILE A 2 46.99 -21.31 -36.21
CA ILE A 2 45.95 -21.16 -35.21
C ILE A 2 45.90 -22.33 -34.20
N ASN A 3 46.00 -23.57 -34.64
CA ASN A 3 45.98 -24.77 -33.76
C ASN A 3 47.19 -24.86 -32.81
N LYS A 4 48.36 -24.37 -33.20
CA LYS A 4 49.53 -24.32 -32.32
C LYS A 4 49.35 -23.28 -31.22
N PHE A 5 48.78 -22.12 -31.53
CA PHE A 5 48.48 -21.05 -30.59
C PHE A 5 47.45 -21.48 -29.55
N TYR A 6 46.39 -22.16 -30.02
CA TYR A 6 45.36 -22.72 -29.14
C TYR A 6 45.91 -23.75 -28.14
N LYS A 7 46.77 -24.65 -28.63
CA LYS A 7 47.41 -25.69 -27.81
C LYS A 7 48.35 -25.09 -26.74
N THR A 8 49.06 -24.05 -27.11
CA THR A 8 49.99 -23.36 -26.16
C THR A 8 49.23 -22.59 -25.05
N ILE A 9 48.12 -21.91 -25.44
CA ILE A 9 47.24 -21.21 -24.46
C ILE A 9 46.58 -22.25 -23.57
N TYR A 10 46.01 -23.31 -24.13
CA TYR A 10 45.33 -24.35 -23.36
C TYR A 10 46.27 -25.03 -22.35
N ASN A 11 47.50 -25.36 -22.73
CA ASN A 11 48.44 -25.98 -21.84
C ASN A 11 48.92 -25.03 -20.74
N LYS A 12 49.12 -23.74 -21.06
CA LYS A 12 49.57 -22.74 -20.09
C LYS A 12 48.47 -22.43 -19.05
N TYR A 13 47.23 -22.49 -19.45
CA TYR A 13 46.09 -22.15 -18.61
C TYR A 13 45.17 -23.35 -18.32
N SER A 14 45.66 -24.58 -18.46
CA SER A 14 44.84 -25.79 -18.28
C SER A 14 44.21 -25.93 -16.90
N ARG A 15 44.88 -25.44 -15.83
CA ARG A 15 44.31 -25.40 -14.48
C ARG A 15 43.15 -24.41 -14.37
N PHE A 16 43.27 -23.26 -15.02
CA PHE A 16 42.21 -22.23 -15.05
C PHE A 16 41.00 -22.72 -15.85
N PHE A 17 41.17 -23.36 -16.99
CA PHE A 17 40.07 -23.95 -17.75
C PHE A 17 39.37 -25.07 -16.98
N ARG A 18 40.11 -25.94 -16.28
CA ARG A 18 39.50 -26.96 -15.40
C ARG A 18 38.71 -26.33 -14.26
N PHE A 19 39.19 -25.24 -13.68
CA PHE A 19 38.47 -24.49 -12.65
C PHE A 19 37.18 -23.87 -13.20
N ILE A 20 37.18 -23.31 -14.42
CA ILE A 20 35.95 -22.79 -15.07
C ILE A 20 34.96 -23.92 -15.33
N PHE A 21 35.43 -25.07 -15.76
CA PHE A 21 34.54 -26.25 -15.93
C PHE A 21 33.93 -26.68 -14.63
N PHE A 22 34.68 -26.75 -13.56
CA PHE A 22 34.14 -27.05 -12.22
C PHE A 22 33.15 -26.02 -11.76
N LEU A 23 33.45 -24.72 -11.96
CA LEU A 23 32.56 -23.61 -11.61
C LEU A 23 31.21 -23.70 -12.34
N ARG A 24 31.18 -24.20 -13.59
CA ARG A 24 29.95 -24.45 -14.34
C ARG A 24 29.04 -25.45 -13.63
N TYR A 25 29.60 -26.56 -13.15
CA TYR A 25 28.81 -27.57 -12.42
C TYR A 25 28.34 -27.03 -11.06
N LEU A 26 29.19 -26.34 -10.36
CA LEU A 26 28.85 -25.68 -9.09
C LEU A 26 27.71 -24.68 -9.29
N PHE A 27 27.76 -23.88 -10.36
CA PHE A 27 26.70 -22.94 -10.72
C PHE A 27 25.38 -23.65 -11.07
N GLY A 28 25.44 -24.75 -11.81
CA GLY A 28 24.26 -25.58 -12.10
C GLY A 28 23.61 -26.12 -10.81
N LEU A 29 24.43 -26.68 -9.91
CA LEU A 29 23.96 -27.18 -8.62
C LEU A 29 23.34 -26.08 -7.77
N PHE A 30 23.94 -24.88 -7.77
CA PHE A 30 23.41 -23.71 -7.06
C PHE A 30 22.05 -23.28 -7.61
N ILE A 31 21.87 -23.26 -8.94
CA ILE A 31 20.56 -22.97 -9.56
C ILE A 31 19.51 -24.00 -9.14
N VAL A 32 19.85 -25.28 -9.20
CA VAL A 32 18.93 -26.36 -8.77
C VAL A 32 18.55 -26.19 -7.29
N ALA A 33 19.51 -25.88 -6.43
CA ALA A 33 19.26 -25.64 -5.02
C ALA A 33 18.30 -24.44 -4.78
N ILE A 34 18.46 -23.34 -5.53
CA ILE A 34 17.54 -22.18 -5.47
C ILE A 34 16.13 -22.60 -5.92
N ILE A 35 16.04 -23.33 -7.04
CA ILE A 35 14.74 -23.78 -7.57
C ILE A 35 14.04 -24.67 -6.53
N LEU A 36 14.71 -25.64 -5.95
CA LEU A 36 14.17 -26.49 -4.91
C LEU A 36 13.76 -25.68 -3.67
N PHE A 37 14.60 -24.76 -3.21
CA PHE A 37 14.31 -23.87 -2.10
C PHE A 37 13.01 -23.06 -2.32
N LEU A 38 12.73 -22.64 -3.53
CA LEU A 38 11.52 -21.89 -3.84
C LEU A 38 10.29 -22.78 -4.08
N ILE A 39 10.47 -24.02 -4.54
CA ILE A 39 9.37 -24.93 -4.87
C ILE A 39 8.86 -25.68 -3.61
N ILE A 40 9.74 -26.09 -2.70
CA ILE A 40 9.38 -26.85 -1.51
C ILE A 40 8.23 -26.21 -0.73
N PRO A 41 8.17 -24.89 -0.52
CA PRO A 41 7.05 -24.25 0.17
C PRO A 41 5.69 -24.53 -0.46
N SER A 42 5.61 -24.78 -1.77
CA SER A 42 4.33 -25.08 -2.46
C SER A 42 3.64 -26.35 -1.96
N PHE A 43 4.39 -27.25 -1.35
CA PHE A 43 3.89 -28.53 -0.82
C PHE A 43 3.51 -28.46 0.67
N LEU A 44 3.75 -27.33 1.34
CA LEU A 44 3.46 -27.16 2.75
C LEU A 44 2.01 -26.69 2.96
N ASN A 45 1.37 -27.23 4.03
CA ASN A 45 0.06 -26.77 4.43
C ASN A 45 0.18 -25.50 5.29
N TYR A 46 -0.22 -24.36 4.73
CA TYR A 46 -0.13 -23.05 5.39
C TYR A 46 -1.33 -22.73 6.28
N GLU A 47 -2.41 -23.47 6.21
CA GLU A 47 -3.53 -23.26 7.12
C GLU A 47 -3.15 -23.56 8.58
N LYS A 48 -2.32 -24.58 8.79
CA LYS A 48 -1.74 -24.89 10.11
C LYS A 48 -0.78 -23.79 10.62
N ARG A 49 -0.32 -22.90 9.73
CA ARG A 49 0.59 -21.80 10.04
C ARG A 49 -0.09 -20.42 10.03
N SER A 50 -1.41 -20.40 9.93
CA SER A 50 -2.19 -19.15 9.86
C SER A 50 -1.91 -18.21 11.03
N GLU A 51 -1.69 -18.74 12.22
CA GLU A 51 -1.40 -17.94 13.42
C GLU A 51 -0.10 -17.14 13.32
N VAL A 52 0.92 -17.67 12.63
CA VAL A 52 2.18 -16.94 12.38
C VAL A 52 1.91 -15.67 11.56
N PHE A 53 1.11 -15.79 10.50
CA PHE A 53 0.75 -14.67 9.64
C PHE A 53 -0.16 -13.67 10.35
N LYS A 54 -1.16 -14.15 11.10
CA LYS A 54 -2.06 -13.30 11.89
C LYS A 54 -1.26 -12.48 12.91
N LYS A 55 -0.40 -13.15 13.71
CA LYS A 55 0.49 -12.47 14.66
C LYS A 55 1.40 -11.45 14.00
N TYR A 56 1.97 -11.80 12.84
CA TYR A 56 2.80 -10.90 12.06
C TYR A 56 2.03 -9.66 11.59
N LEU A 57 0.83 -9.84 11.03
CA LEU A 57 -0.02 -8.77 10.52
C LEU A 57 -0.54 -7.87 11.65
N SER A 58 -0.97 -8.46 12.77
CA SER A 58 -1.39 -7.70 13.94
C SER A 58 -0.25 -6.84 14.48
N LYS A 59 0.94 -7.42 14.70
CA LYS A 59 2.10 -6.70 15.24
C LYS A 59 2.64 -5.60 14.31
N ASN A 60 2.68 -5.82 12.99
CA ASN A 60 3.38 -4.95 12.05
C ASN A 60 2.48 -4.02 11.27
N TYR A 61 1.19 -4.35 11.14
CA TYR A 61 0.20 -3.60 10.37
C TYR A 61 -1.03 -3.22 11.18
N GLU A 62 -1.15 -3.71 12.42
CA GLU A 62 -2.35 -3.56 13.27
C GLU A 62 -3.59 -4.16 12.59
N PHE A 63 -3.39 -5.20 11.78
CA PHE A 63 -4.43 -5.90 11.05
C PHE A 63 -4.79 -7.19 11.80
N GLU A 64 -6.00 -7.26 12.33
CA GLU A 64 -6.55 -8.47 12.93
C GLU A 64 -7.41 -9.20 11.92
N ILE A 65 -6.99 -10.39 11.51
CA ILE A 65 -7.76 -11.22 10.59
C ILE A 65 -8.83 -11.97 11.39
N SER A 66 -10.10 -11.58 11.19
CA SER A 66 -11.23 -12.24 11.83
C SER A 66 -11.69 -13.47 11.05
N LYS A 67 -11.73 -13.40 9.72
CA LYS A 67 -12.15 -14.48 8.82
C LYS A 67 -11.26 -14.51 7.59
N TYR A 68 -11.07 -15.70 7.03
CA TYR A 68 -10.44 -15.92 5.72
C TYR A 68 -10.90 -17.27 5.18
N GLU A 69 -10.86 -17.46 3.86
CA GLU A 69 -11.25 -18.70 3.20
C GLU A 69 -10.07 -19.67 3.06
N SER A 70 -8.95 -19.22 2.54
CA SER A 70 -7.77 -20.06 2.36
C SER A 70 -6.46 -19.28 2.37
N ILE A 71 -5.36 -20.01 2.63
CA ILE A 71 -3.99 -19.51 2.54
C ILE A 71 -3.21 -20.40 1.57
N LYS A 72 -2.63 -19.81 0.53
CA LYS A 72 -1.83 -20.53 -0.47
C LYS A 72 -0.49 -19.84 -0.68
N TYR A 73 0.55 -20.63 -0.89
CA TYR A 73 1.82 -20.12 -1.36
C TYR A 73 1.82 -20.08 -2.89
N GLN A 74 2.25 -18.97 -3.46
CA GLN A 74 2.39 -18.77 -4.90
C GLN A 74 3.84 -18.43 -5.22
N LEU A 75 4.45 -19.17 -6.16
CA LEU A 75 5.83 -18.96 -6.57
C LEU A 75 5.96 -17.80 -7.57
N PHE A 76 5.04 -17.73 -8.54
CA PHE A 76 5.08 -16.75 -9.64
C PHE A 76 4.09 -15.61 -9.47
N PRO A 77 4.40 -14.38 -9.98
CA PRO A 77 5.68 -13.94 -10.54
C PRO A 77 6.79 -13.73 -9.50
N LEU A 78 6.45 -13.64 -8.24
CA LEU A 78 7.34 -13.55 -7.09
C LEU A 78 6.77 -14.37 -5.94
N PRO A 79 7.61 -15.04 -5.14
CA PRO A 79 7.16 -15.82 -3.99
C PRO A 79 6.28 -14.98 -3.06
N ASN A 80 5.06 -15.44 -2.80
CA ASN A 80 4.13 -14.77 -1.90
C ASN A 80 3.15 -15.75 -1.25
N PHE A 81 2.58 -15.35 -0.11
CA PHE A 81 1.45 -16.01 0.52
C PHE A 81 0.19 -15.23 0.19
N GLU A 82 -0.79 -15.89 -0.41
CA GLU A 82 -2.08 -15.29 -0.77
C GLU A 82 -3.16 -15.80 0.19
N PHE A 83 -3.81 -14.86 0.89
CA PHE A 83 -5.07 -15.08 1.60
C PHE A 83 -6.21 -14.70 0.69
N THR A 84 -7.26 -15.52 0.68
CA THR A 84 -8.47 -15.24 -0.10
C THR A 84 -9.65 -14.94 0.81
N ASN A 85 -10.51 -14.02 0.37
CA ASN A 85 -11.78 -13.63 1.00
C ASN A 85 -11.65 -13.42 2.51
N LEU A 86 -10.86 -12.42 2.91
CA LEU A 86 -10.59 -12.15 4.31
C LEU A 86 -11.26 -10.85 4.78
N THR A 87 -11.60 -10.83 6.07
CA THR A 87 -12.04 -9.63 6.79
C THR A 87 -10.96 -9.24 7.78
N ILE A 88 -10.54 -7.98 7.71
CA ILE A 88 -9.54 -7.38 8.60
C ILE A 88 -10.26 -6.39 9.51
N ASN A 89 -10.12 -6.57 10.81
CA ASN A 89 -10.56 -5.65 11.83
C ASN A 89 -9.37 -4.79 12.30
N PHE A 90 -9.66 -3.64 12.84
CA PHE A 90 -8.64 -2.72 13.37
C PHE A 90 -8.86 -2.52 14.86
N ASN A 91 -7.81 -2.68 15.66
CA ASN A 91 -7.90 -2.55 17.13
C ASN A 91 -8.37 -1.17 17.57
N SER A 92 -8.19 -0.15 16.74
CA SER A 92 -8.48 1.24 17.07
C SER A 92 -9.85 1.73 16.59
N SER A 93 -10.61 0.92 15.86
CA SER A 93 -11.89 1.36 15.26
C SER A 93 -12.80 0.16 14.95
N PRO A 94 -14.12 0.31 15.10
CA PRO A 94 -15.10 -0.72 14.71
C PRO A 94 -15.30 -0.81 13.18
N VAL A 95 -14.25 -0.59 12.41
CA VAL A 95 -14.30 -0.58 10.96
C VAL A 95 -13.74 -1.88 10.43
N ASP A 96 -14.48 -2.53 9.53
CA ASP A 96 -14.07 -3.75 8.87
C ASP A 96 -13.61 -3.47 7.44
N LEU A 97 -12.48 -4.05 7.07
CA LEU A 97 -11.94 -4.04 5.71
C LEU A 97 -12.10 -5.43 5.10
N ASN A 98 -12.98 -5.55 4.12
CA ASN A 98 -13.16 -6.77 3.37
C ASN A 98 -12.17 -6.80 2.20
N VAL A 99 -11.42 -7.88 2.06
CA VAL A 99 -10.35 -8.01 1.06
C VAL A 99 -10.52 -9.32 0.31
N LYS A 100 -10.62 -9.28 -1.02
CA LYS A 100 -10.68 -10.52 -1.81
C LYS A 100 -9.35 -11.25 -1.83
N LYS A 101 -8.23 -10.52 -1.91
CA LYS A 101 -6.88 -11.12 -1.93
C LYS A 101 -5.87 -10.26 -1.19
N LEU A 102 -5.25 -10.83 -0.17
CA LEU A 102 -4.10 -10.26 0.51
C LEU A 102 -2.84 -11.06 0.14
N LYS A 103 -1.86 -10.41 -0.47
CA LYS A 103 -0.57 -11.01 -0.82
C LYS A 103 0.51 -10.51 0.12
N ILE A 104 1.16 -11.44 0.80
CA ILE A 104 2.30 -11.16 1.68
C ILE A 104 3.57 -11.62 0.96
N TYR A 105 4.45 -10.70 0.63
CA TYR A 105 5.74 -10.99 -0.01
C TYR A 105 6.81 -11.18 1.06
N PRO A 106 7.22 -12.42 1.36
CA PRO A 106 8.18 -12.68 2.43
C PRO A 106 9.59 -12.19 2.08
N LYS A 107 10.41 -11.96 3.10
CA LYS A 107 11.87 -12.03 2.92
C LYS A 107 12.21 -13.51 2.68
N LEU A 108 13.04 -13.80 1.68
CA LEU A 108 13.27 -15.18 1.22
C LEU A 108 13.61 -16.17 2.33
N LEU A 109 14.52 -15.80 3.24
CA LEU A 109 14.92 -16.67 4.35
C LEU A 109 13.81 -16.87 5.40
N SER A 110 12.83 -15.95 5.48
CA SER A 110 11.74 -16.07 6.45
C SER A 110 10.60 -16.97 6.00
N ILE A 111 10.64 -17.50 4.76
CA ILE A 111 9.63 -18.45 4.26
C ILE A 111 9.55 -19.69 5.15
N TYR A 112 10.68 -20.15 5.67
CA TYR A 112 10.80 -21.33 6.51
C TYR A 112 10.81 -21.01 8.01
N ASN A 113 10.92 -19.74 8.39
CA ASN A 113 10.99 -19.35 9.79
C ASN A 113 9.59 -19.03 10.33
N ASN A 114 9.11 -19.86 11.24
CA ASN A 114 7.80 -19.72 11.85
C ASN A 114 7.77 -18.69 12.99
N GLU A 115 8.89 -18.53 13.72
CA GLU A 115 8.93 -17.64 14.88
C GLU A 115 9.18 -16.18 14.50
N ASN A 116 10.07 -15.97 13.53
CA ASN A 116 10.52 -14.63 13.09
C ASN A 116 10.15 -14.34 11.64
N PHE A 117 8.88 -14.59 11.28
CA PHE A 117 8.38 -14.28 9.95
C PHE A 117 8.49 -12.79 9.66
N GLN A 118 9.00 -12.44 8.47
CA GLN A 118 9.15 -11.06 7.99
C GLN A 118 8.72 -10.95 6.54
N SER A 119 8.02 -9.87 6.21
CA SER A 119 7.71 -9.55 4.82
C SER A 119 8.48 -8.34 4.30
N LYS A 120 8.63 -8.27 2.98
CA LYS A 120 9.14 -7.10 2.26
C LYS A 120 8.04 -6.06 2.05
N LYS A 121 6.82 -6.52 1.77
CA LYS A 121 5.61 -5.71 1.52
C LYS A 121 4.38 -6.59 1.59
N ILE A 122 3.23 -5.94 1.76
CA ILE A 122 1.92 -6.56 1.55
C ILE A 122 1.13 -5.81 0.48
N ILE A 123 0.27 -6.53 -0.24
CA ILE A 123 -0.61 -5.98 -1.28
C ILE A 123 -2.02 -6.46 -1.00
N LEU A 124 -2.96 -5.54 -0.92
CA LEU A 124 -4.38 -5.82 -0.81
C LEU A 124 -5.04 -5.53 -2.15
N ASN A 125 -5.68 -6.53 -2.72
CA ASN A 125 -6.35 -6.44 -4.01
C ASN A 125 -7.86 -6.61 -3.83
N LYS A 126 -8.64 -5.73 -4.47
CA LYS A 126 -10.10 -5.72 -4.42
C LYS A 126 -10.60 -5.69 -2.98
N SER A 127 -10.47 -4.53 -2.38
CA SER A 127 -10.82 -4.28 -1.00
C SER A 127 -12.00 -3.33 -0.90
N ASP A 128 -12.88 -3.56 0.07
CA ASP A 128 -14.04 -2.72 0.33
C ASP A 128 -14.08 -2.31 1.80
N ILE A 129 -14.28 -1.02 2.05
CA ILE A 129 -14.42 -0.47 3.39
C ILE A 129 -15.61 0.48 3.44
N ILE A 130 -16.37 0.40 4.52
CA ILE A 130 -17.49 1.29 4.81
C ILE A 130 -17.09 2.16 6.00
N LEU A 131 -17.21 3.47 5.85
CA LEU A 131 -16.81 4.46 6.84
C LEU A 131 -17.95 5.44 7.10
N ARG A 132 -18.06 5.89 8.34
CA ARG A 132 -18.85 7.07 8.68
C ARG A 132 -17.96 8.31 8.56
N THR A 133 -18.56 9.48 8.39
CA THR A 133 -17.82 10.76 8.30
C THR A 133 -16.92 11.00 9.51
N LEU A 134 -17.29 10.51 10.68
CA LEU A 134 -16.49 10.58 11.90
C LEU A 134 -15.22 9.72 11.86
N ASP A 135 -15.19 8.71 11.00
CA ASP A 135 -14.07 7.76 10.86
C ASP A 135 -12.95 8.26 9.93
N LEU A 136 -13.05 9.48 9.38
CA LEU A 136 -12.03 10.05 8.49
C LEU A 136 -10.62 10.09 9.11
N LYS A 137 -10.52 10.39 10.41
CA LYS A 137 -9.25 10.35 11.15
C LYS A 137 -8.59 9.00 11.09
N PHE A 138 -9.38 7.92 11.02
CA PHE A 138 -8.94 6.55 10.92
C PHE A 138 -8.09 6.31 9.67
N ILE A 139 -8.54 6.77 8.49
CA ILE A 139 -7.81 6.58 7.22
C ILE A 139 -6.40 7.15 7.31
N VAL A 140 -6.28 8.37 7.83
CA VAL A 140 -4.98 9.04 7.96
C VAL A 140 -4.06 8.27 8.91
N LYS A 141 -4.58 7.83 10.05
CA LYS A 141 -3.82 7.10 11.05
C LYS A 141 -3.39 5.73 10.55
N GLU A 142 -4.33 4.97 10.03
CA GLU A 142 -4.13 3.55 9.72
C GLU A 142 -3.45 3.30 8.37
N PHE A 143 -3.61 4.19 7.40
CA PHE A 143 -3.04 3.97 6.06
C PHE A 143 -1.82 4.84 5.75
N LEU A 144 -1.86 6.14 6.08
CA LEU A 144 -0.79 7.06 5.71
C LEU A 144 0.44 6.96 6.62
N ASN A 145 0.28 6.65 7.90
CA ASN A 145 1.36 6.64 8.89
C ASN A 145 2.06 5.28 9.06
N LYS A 146 1.64 4.23 8.34
CA LYS A 146 2.28 2.90 8.46
C LYS A 146 3.74 2.93 8.00
N LYS A 147 4.64 2.41 8.86
CA LYS A 147 6.07 2.27 8.55
C LYS A 147 6.35 1.13 7.57
N ASN A 148 5.58 0.06 7.67
CA ASN A 148 5.73 -1.12 6.84
C ASN A 148 5.12 -0.91 5.45
N LYS A 149 5.72 -1.52 4.41
CA LYS A 149 5.34 -1.32 3.01
C LYS A 149 3.97 -1.93 2.70
N LEU A 150 3.01 -1.07 2.40
CA LEU A 150 1.62 -1.38 2.13
C LEU A 150 1.22 -0.86 0.75
N TYR A 151 0.50 -1.67 -0.01
CA TYR A 151 -0.09 -1.28 -1.28
C TYR A 151 -1.54 -1.75 -1.36
N PHE A 152 -2.45 -0.84 -1.64
CA PHE A 152 -3.82 -1.12 -2.05
C PHE A 152 -3.92 -1.01 -3.57
N ASP A 153 -4.41 -2.09 -4.19
CA ASP A 153 -4.76 -2.13 -5.59
C ASP A 153 -6.25 -2.45 -5.70
N ASP A 154 -7.04 -1.45 -6.13
CA ASP A 154 -8.49 -1.53 -6.20
C ASP A 154 -9.18 -1.57 -4.81
N LEU A 155 -9.06 -0.46 -4.07
CA LEU A 155 -9.80 -0.23 -2.83
C LEU A 155 -11.03 0.63 -3.11
N ASN A 156 -12.20 0.21 -2.65
CA ASN A 156 -13.42 1.00 -2.65
C ASN A 156 -13.72 1.49 -1.24
N ILE A 157 -14.02 2.78 -1.11
CA ILE A 157 -14.39 3.41 0.16
C ILE A 157 -15.76 4.03 0.01
N ARG A 158 -16.71 3.62 0.85
CA ARG A 158 -18.06 4.19 0.89
C ARG A 158 -18.26 4.94 2.19
N PHE A 159 -18.58 6.23 2.08
CA PHE A 159 -18.86 7.09 3.22
C PHE A 159 -20.36 7.22 3.42
N TYR A 160 -20.79 6.97 4.65
CA TYR A 160 -22.18 7.10 5.07
C TYR A 160 -22.31 8.10 6.20
N ASP A 161 -23.46 8.75 6.26
CA ASP A 161 -23.96 9.47 7.45
C ASP A 161 -25.33 8.92 7.85
N GLU A 162 -26.02 9.65 8.71
CA GLU A 162 -27.36 9.28 9.18
C GLU A 162 -28.41 9.31 8.05
N THR A 163 -28.17 10.05 6.97
CA THR A 163 -29.08 10.24 5.83
C THR A 163 -28.83 9.23 4.70
N GLY A 164 -27.72 8.50 4.73
CA GLY A 164 -27.39 7.49 3.74
C GLY A 164 -25.99 7.61 3.15
N LEU A 165 -25.79 7.11 1.91
CA LEU A 165 -24.53 7.14 1.19
C LEU A 165 -24.19 8.57 0.74
N LEU A 166 -23.12 9.14 1.29
CA LEU A 166 -22.63 10.47 0.92
C LEU A 166 -21.78 10.45 -0.35
N VAL A 167 -20.77 9.56 -0.36
CA VAL A 167 -19.84 9.46 -1.47
C VAL A 167 -19.22 8.07 -1.55
N SER A 168 -19.01 7.60 -2.79
CA SER A 168 -18.25 6.40 -3.10
C SER A 168 -16.96 6.80 -3.82
N LEU A 169 -15.84 6.33 -3.28
CA LEU A 169 -14.54 6.40 -3.92
C LEU A 169 -14.19 5.01 -4.42
N GLU A 170 -13.91 4.87 -5.70
CA GLU A 170 -13.76 3.57 -6.35
C GLU A 170 -12.40 3.39 -6.98
N ASN A 171 -11.97 2.13 -7.11
CA ASN A 171 -10.71 1.74 -7.76
C ASN A 171 -9.50 2.51 -7.23
N ILE A 172 -9.46 2.75 -5.92
CA ILE A 172 -8.39 3.50 -5.29
C ILE A 172 -7.11 2.67 -5.32
N LYS A 173 -6.04 3.32 -5.78
CA LYS A 173 -4.67 2.82 -5.70
C LYS A 173 -3.87 3.70 -4.75
N PHE A 174 -3.27 3.06 -3.76
CA PHE A 174 -2.47 3.75 -2.75
C PHE A 174 -1.24 2.93 -2.39
N THR A 175 -0.10 3.58 -2.26
CA THR A 175 1.12 2.96 -1.70
C THR A 175 1.86 3.94 -0.80
N ASN A 176 2.40 3.42 0.30
CA ASN A 176 3.24 4.20 1.21
C ASN A 176 4.75 4.06 0.92
N PHE A 177 5.13 3.44 -0.20
CA PHE A 177 6.53 3.24 -0.58
C PHE A 177 6.76 3.46 -2.09
N GLY A 178 8.03 3.60 -2.47
CA GLY A 178 8.45 3.80 -3.86
C GLY A 178 8.16 5.21 -4.39
N PHE A 179 8.20 5.37 -5.72
CA PHE A 179 8.02 6.67 -6.40
C PHE A 179 6.61 7.24 -6.27
N LYS A 180 5.61 6.38 -6.08
CA LYS A 180 4.20 6.79 -5.88
C LYS A 180 3.81 6.93 -4.42
N LYS A 181 4.79 6.98 -3.53
CA LYS A 181 4.54 7.17 -2.10
C LYS A 181 3.68 8.42 -1.87
N ASN A 182 2.64 8.29 -1.04
CA ASN A 182 1.73 9.37 -0.69
C ASN A 182 0.92 9.93 -1.88
N ILE A 183 0.75 9.14 -2.93
CA ILE A 183 -0.19 9.44 -4.01
C ILE A 183 -1.35 8.46 -3.90
N VAL A 184 -2.58 8.99 -3.94
CA VAL A 184 -3.81 8.24 -4.01
C VAL A 184 -4.47 8.56 -5.35
N ASP A 185 -4.68 7.56 -6.17
CA ASP A 185 -5.40 7.67 -7.44
C ASP A 185 -6.68 6.84 -7.34
N GLY A 186 -7.79 7.31 -7.93
CA GLY A 186 -9.06 6.57 -7.94
C GLY A 186 -10.12 7.27 -8.75
N ASN A 187 -11.38 6.86 -8.55
CA ASN A 187 -12.56 7.46 -9.18
C ASN A 187 -13.52 7.99 -8.12
N ILE A 188 -14.12 9.14 -8.38
CA ILE A 188 -15.20 9.77 -7.62
C ILE A 188 -16.25 10.29 -8.60
N PHE A 189 -17.52 9.95 -8.43
CA PHE A 189 -18.61 10.31 -9.35
C PHE A 189 -18.27 10.03 -10.82
N GLY A 190 -17.66 8.86 -11.11
CA GLY A 190 -17.25 8.46 -12.45
C GLY A 190 -16.06 9.21 -13.04
N LYS A 191 -15.45 10.17 -12.30
CA LYS A 191 -14.29 10.95 -12.75
C LYS A 191 -13.03 10.53 -11.99
N LYS A 192 -11.90 10.45 -12.69
CA LYS A 192 -10.60 10.17 -12.06
C LYS A 192 -10.21 11.30 -11.13
N PHE A 193 -9.77 10.95 -9.92
CA PHE A 193 -9.15 11.89 -9.00
C PHE A 193 -7.71 11.47 -8.66
N LYS A 194 -6.96 12.45 -8.22
CA LYS A 194 -5.61 12.25 -7.70
C LYS A 194 -5.41 13.11 -6.46
N VAL A 195 -4.97 12.48 -5.38
CA VAL A 195 -4.54 13.15 -4.15
C VAL A 195 -3.05 12.97 -3.99
N LYS A 196 -2.36 14.05 -3.72
CA LYS A 196 -0.94 14.04 -3.32
C LYS A 196 -0.81 14.55 -1.90
N VAL A 197 -0.13 13.80 -1.06
CA VAL A 197 0.16 14.20 0.31
C VAL A 197 1.66 14.41 0.43
N ASN A 198 2.09 15.52 0.99
CA ASN A 198 3.52 15.76 1.16
C ASN A 198 4.12 14.87 2.28
N LYS A 199 5.46 14.82 2.35
CA LYS A 199 6.17 13.97 3.32
C LYS A 199 5.85 14.29 4.78
N SER A 200 5.55 15.55 5.08
CA SER A 200 5.20 16.02 6.43
C SER A 200 3.73 15.85 6.78
N LEU A 201 2.91 15.31 5.87
CA LEU A 201 1.46 15.11 6.00
C LEU A 201 0.69 16.42 6.31
N ASN A 202 1.29 17.57 6.02
CA ASN A 202 0.71 18.89 6.30
C ASN A 202 0.19 19.61 5.06
N LYS A 203 0.40 19.03 3.86
CA LYS A 203 -0.14 19.58 2.61
C LYS A 203 -0.76 18.45 1.80
N ILE A 204 -2.01 18.66 1.38
CA ILE A 204 -2.82 17.74 0.58
C ILE A 204 -3.30 18.47 -0.66
N ASP A 205 -2.94 17.99 -1.84
CA ASP A 205 -3.38 18.51 -3.13
C ASP A 205 -4.33 17.48 -3.76
N LEU A 206 -5.60 17.84 -3.96
CA LEU A 206 -6.61 16.99 -4.61
C LEU A 206 -6.99 17.62 -5.95
N LYS A 207 -6.98 16.80 -6.99
CA LYS A 207 -7.41 17.18 -8.33
C LYS A 207 -8.39 16.14 -8.87
N ILE A 208 -9.56 16.61 -9.33
CA ILE A 208 -10.53 15.79 -10.06
C ILE A 208 -10.41 16.13 -11.55
N HIS A 209 -10.02 15.12 -12.34
CA HIS A 209 -9.79 15.31 -13.77
C HIS A 209 -11.08 15.64 -14.52
N LYS A 210 -11.01 16.55 -15.51
CA LYS A 210 -12.13 16.97 -16.35
C LYS A 210 -13.33 17.53 -15.55
N SER A 211 -13.12 18.03 -14.34
CA SER A 211 -14.18 18.66 -13.53
C SER A 211 -13.93 20.11 -13.22
N GLY A 212 -12.70 20.61 -13.46
CA GLY A 212 -12.29 21.95 -13.02
C GLY A 212 -12.12 22.07 -11.50
N VAL A 213 -12.14 20.98 -10.75
CA VAL A 213 -11.99 20.95 -9.28
C VAL A 213 -10.54 20.67 -8.91
N ASN A 214 -9.93 21.65 -8.21
CA ASN A 214 -8.63 21.54 -7.56
C ASN A 214 -8.79 22.01 -6.12
N VAL A 215 -8.29 21.26 -5.16
CA VAL A 215 -8.35 21.59 -3.74
C VAL A 215 -6.98 21.44 -3.12
N ASP A 216 -6.49 22.49 -2.49
CA ASP A 216 -5.25 22.54 -1.74
C ASP A 216 -5.57 22.70 -0.26
N ILE A 217 -5.17 21.75 0.56
CA ILE A 217 -5.35 21.80 2.01
C ILE A 217 -3.98 21.91 2.65
N SER A 218 -3.79 22.92 3.48
CA SER A 218 -2.60 23.09 4.32
C SER A 218 -2.99 22.92 5.77
N LEU A 219 -2.38 21.97 6.47
CA LEU A 219 -2.63 21.64 7.86
C LEU A 219 -1.57 22.28 8.75
N ASP A 220 -1.98 22.87 9.87
CA ASP A 220 -1.07 23.31 10.92
C ASP A 220 -0.78 22.13 11.85
N THR A 221 0.44 21.61 11.79
CA THR A 221 0.85 20.44 12.58
C THR A 221 1.48 20.82 13.93
N LYS A 222 1.56 22.12 14.24
CA LYS A 222 2.31 22.59 15.42
C LYS A 222 1.52 22.60 16.73
N ASN A 223 0.20 22.51 16.70
CA ASN A 223 -0.62 22.65 17.90
C ASN A 223 -1.75 21.61 17.98
N ASP A 224 -1.90 21.06 19.19
CA ASP A 224 -3.00 20.28 19.74
C ASP A 224 -3.31 18.92 19.10
N LYS A 225 -3.13 17.89 19.91
CA LYS A 225 -3.52 16.51 19.57
C LYS A 225 -5.03 16.34 19.31
N ASN A 226 -5.86 17.28 19.81
CA ASN A 226 -7.32 17.18 19.77
C ASN A 226 -7.97 17.92 18.60
N PHE A 227 -7.26 18.88 17.98
CA PHE A 227 -7.80 19.69 16.89
C PHE A 227 -6.88 19.71 15.69
N ILE A 228 -7.45 19.62 14.50
CA ILE A 228 -6.75 19.83 13.24
C ILE A 228 -7.12 21.21 12.73
N LYS A 229 -6.15 22.12 12.69
CA LYS A 229 -6.31 23.44 12.09
C LYS A 229 -5.74 23.46 10.69
N GLY A 230 -6.36 24.23 9.81
CA GLY A 230 -5.85 24.30 8.45
C GLY A 230 -6.49 25.39 7.60
N VAL A 231 -5.96 25.50 6.40
CA VAL A 231 -6.47 26.40 5.34
C VAL A 231 -6.83 25.53 4.16
N LEU A 232 -8.05 25.67 3.67
CA LEU A 232 -8.48 25.07 2.41
C LEU A 232 -8.55 26.17 1.35
N LYS A 233 -7.91 25.93 0.22
CA LYS A 233 -8.04 26.73 -1.00
C LYS A 233 -8.58 25.79 -2.08
N SER A 234 -9.60 26.24 -2.78
CA SER A 234 -10.20 25.44 -3.85
C SER A 234 -10.49 26.32 -5.06
N LYS A 235 -10.28 25.74 -6.23
CA LYS A 235 -10.78 26.26 -7.49
C LYS A 235 -11.78 25.24 -8.03
N ILE A 236 -13.04 25.66 -8.12
CA ILE A 236 -14.13 24.83 -8.65
C ILE A 236 -14.69 25.57 -9.87
N LEU A 237 -14.44 25.02 -11.06
CA LEU A 237 -14.72 25.69 -12.34
C LEU A 237 -14.05 27.09 -12.38
N ASN A 238 -14.82 28.16 -12.40
CA ASN A 238 -14.36 29.55 -12.43
C ASN A 238 -14.41 30.24 -11.06
N THR A 239 -14.67 29.50 -10.01
CA THR A 239 -14.84 30.03 -8.64
C THR A 239 -13.65 29.66 -7.79
N ASN A 240 -13.10 30.66 -7.09
CA ASN A 240 -12.07 30.46 -6.08
C ASN A 240 -12.70 30.53 -4.69
N LEU A 241 -12.38 29.55 -3.86
CA LEU A 241 -12.82 29.46 -2.47
C LEU A 241 -11.59 29.36 -1.57
N LYS A 242 -11.61 30.07 -0.47
CA LYS A 242 -10.62 29.94 0.59
C LYS A 242 -11.32 30.06 1.93
N PHE A 243 -11.00 29.18 2.86
CA PHE A 243 -11.41 29.32 4.26
C PHE A 243 -10.40 28.68 5.21
N ASN A 244 -10.38 29.18 6.42
CA ASN A 244 -9.66 28.55 7.51
C ASN A 244 -10.63 27.65 8.26
N PHE A 245 -10.13 26.54 8.79
CA PHE A 245 -10.96 25.60 9.52
C PHE A 245 -10.26 25.06 10.77
N ILE A 246 -11.09 24.69 11.74
CA ILE A 246 -10.68 23.92 12.91
C ILE A 246 -11.59 22.70 12.96
N TYR A 247 -11.01 21.53 12.80
CA TYR A 247 -11.72 20.26 12.89
C TYR A 247 -11.44 19.62 14.25
N GLY A 248 -12.47 19.45 15.05
CA GLY A 248 -12.47 18.77 16.34
C GLY A 248 -13.14 17.40 16.28
N GLU A 249 -13.35 16.75 17.43
CA GLU A 249 -13.97 15.43 17.49
C GLU A 249 -15.41 15.41 16.99
N LYS A 250 -16.18 16.47 17.27
CA LYS A 250 -17.62 16.56 16.95
C LYS A 250 -18.00 17.80 16.16
N SER A 251 -17.05 18.64 15.77
CA SER A 251 -17.36 19.91 15.11
C SER A 251 -16.33 20.33 14.10
N LEU A 252 -16.79 20.95 13.01
CA LEU A 252 -16.00 21.67 12.02
C LEU A 252 -16.35 23.16 12.13
N LYS A 253 -15.40 23.99 12.58
CA LYS A 253 -15.55 25.46 12.59
C LYS A 253 -14.86 26.03 11.37
N ILE A 254 -15.57 26.86 10.62
CA ILE A 254 -15.06 27.57 9.44
C ILE A 254 -15.04 29.05 9.76
N TYR A 255 -13.95 29.73 9.43
CA TYR A 255 -13.78 31.17 9.67
C TYR A 255 -12.88 31.79 8.61
N ASN A 256 -12.93 33.13 8.49
CA ASN A 256 -12.20 33.89 7.47
C ASN A 256 -12.42 33.32 6.06
N SER A 257 -13.68 33.14 5.70
CA SER A 257 -14.08 32.60 4.40
C SER A 257 -13.98 33.67 3.32
N PHE A 258 -13.54 33.23 2.14
CA PHE A 258 -13.45 34.06 0.96
C PHE A 258 -13.98 33.28 -0.23
N PHE A 259 -14.89 33.89 -0.95
CA PHE A 259 -15.48 33.34 -2.16
C PHE A 259 -15.39 34.37 -3.28
N ARG A 260 -14.85 33.99 -4.43
CA ARG A 260 -14.76 34.86 -5.59
C ARG A 260 -15.08 34.09 -6.85
N SER A 261 -16.09 34.52 -7.57
CA SER A 261 -16.38 34.09 -8.94
C SER A 261 -16.08 35.23 -9.93
N LYS A 262 -16.23 35.01 -11.26
CA LYS A 262 -16.10 36.09 -12.26
C LYS A 262 -17.08 37.22 -12.00
N ASN A 263 -18.25 36.93 -11.43
CA ASN A 263 -19.37 37.89 -11.31
C ASN A 263 -19.68 38.25 -9.84
N LEU A 264 -19.13 37.59 -8.86
CA LEU A 264 -19.44 37.78 -7.44
C LEU A 264 -18.19 37.59 -6.58
N SER A 265 -17.99 38.51 -5.61
CA SER A 265 -16.97 38.36 -4.55
C SER A 265 -17.62 38.70 -3.21
N PHE A 266 -17.40 37.81 -2.21
CA PHE A 266 -17.85 38.00 -0.84
C PHE A 266 -16.66 37.85 0.11
#